data_2fbcfbcba6e29b2fbad9761bf563cdbd
#
_entry.id   2fbcfbcba6e29b2fbad9761bf563cdbd
#
_cell.length_a   1.000
_cell.length_b   1.000
_cell.length_c   1.000
_cell.angle_alpha   90.00
_cell.angle_beta   90.00
_cell.angle_gamma   90.00
#
_symmetry.space_group_name_H-M   'P 1'
#
loop_
_entity.id
_entity.type
_entity.pdbx_description
1 polymer ?
#
loop_
_entity_poly.entity_id
_entity_poly.type
_entity_poly.pdbx_seq_one_letter_code
_entity_poly.pdbx_strand_id
1 'polypeptide(L)'
;DSYLRGEDGMSVRQKIAGGWQNVPIREAENGCDVHTTFDANLMDICETALRKRLEHTKADWGCVILMDVQTGEIKAMSNLDRGEDEQYYEVANHAVIRMEPGSTFKTISLMAALDDGKVDMEDTIRVYEKGWTYHGSKHTDAHPADTVYDIRQALAVSSNIALAKIVTEGYDGSAKKFVKKLKNMGLCDSVDYTIPGAKQALINVPNDTVTISKMAYGYSVELSPLQILMFYNG
;
A
#
# COMPACT_ATOMS: atom_id res chain seq x y z
N ASP A 1 -4.61 21.65 2.80
CA ASP A 1 -4.34 22.91 3.51
C ASP A 1 -4.67 24.19 2.69
N SER A 2 -4.38 24.23 1.39
CA SER A 2 -4.68 25.39 0.56
C SER A 2 -6.18 25.73 0.51
N TYR A 3 -7.05 24.73 0.50
CA TYR A 3 -8.50 24.92 0.50
C TYR A 3 -9.03 25.48 1.83
N LEU A 4 -8.49 25.00 2.96
CA LEU A 4 -8.92 25.42 4.29
C LEU A 4 -8.38 26.78 4.68
N ARG A 5 -7.18 27.13 4.20
CA ARG A 5 -6.44 28.32 4.64
C ARG A 5 -6.98 29.62 4.07
N GLY A 6 -7.51 29.60 2.82
CA GLY A 6 -7.81 30.82 2.08
C GLY A 6 -6.56 31.61 1.69
N GLU A 7 -6.74 32.87 1.32
CA GLU A 7 -5.67 33.80 0.95
C GLU A 7 -5.67 35.06 1.82
N ASP A 8 -4.49 35.41 2.32
CA ASP A 8 -4.34 36.65 3.10
C ASP A 8 -4.55 37.88 2.23
N GLY A 9 -5.29 38.85 2.75
CA GLY A 9 -5.41 40.17 2.14
C GLY A 9 -4.08 40.94 2.20
N MET A 10 -3.95 41.87 1.29
CA MET A 10 -2.79 42.77 1.23
C MET A 10 -3.24 44.21 1.34
N SER A 11 -2.60 44.98 2.22
CA SER A 11 -2.85 46.41 2.34
C SER A 11 -1.54 47.20 2.29
N VAL A 12 -1.60 48.39 1.75
CA VAL A 12 -0.47 49.34 1.71
C VAL A 12 -0.77 50.52 2.60
N ARG A 13 0.22 50.93 3.35
CA ARG A 13 0.12 52.13 4.16
C ARG A 13 0.35 53.38 3.29
N GLN A 14 -0.70 54.19 3.08
CA GLN A 14 -0.67 55.35 2.20
C GLN A 14 -1.06 56.61 2.99
N LYS A 15 -0.41 57.73 2.66
CA LYS A 15 -0.73 59.02 3.29
C LYS A 15 -1.92 59.66 2.54
N ILE A 16 -3.06 59.77 3.20
CA ILE A 16 -4.28 60.35 2.64
C ILE A 16 -4.75 61.47 3.57
N ALA A 17 -5.02 62.64 3.00
CA ALA A 17 -5.58 63.82 3.71
C ALA A 17 -4.83 64.17 5.02
N GLY A 18 -3.50 64.06 5.04
CA GLY A 18 -2.70 64.42 6.21
C GLY A 18 -2.46 63.31 7.23
N GLY A 19 -3.04 62.11 7.06
CA GLY A 19 -2.84 60.95 7.92
C GLY A 19 -2.39 59.71 7.15
N TRP A 20 -1.76 58.75 7.86
CA TRP A 20 -1.41 57.43 7.29
C TRP A 20 -2.60 56.50 7.46
N GLN A 21 -3.07 55.90 6.36
CA GLN A 21 -4.15 54.91 6.35
C GLN A 21 -3.69 53.64 5.64
N ASN A 22 -4.21 52.48 6.07
CA ASN A 22 -4.03 51.25 5.35
C ASN A 22 -5.09 51.15 4.26
N VAL A 23 -4.65 51.10 3.01
CA VAL A 23 -5.52 50.96 1.84
C VAL A 23 -5.42 49.51 1.38
N PRO A 24 -6.52 48.75 1.34
CA PRO A 24 -6.49 47.38 0.83
C PRO A 24 -6.17 47.39 -0.66
N ILE A 25 -5.21 46.56 -1.07
CA ILE A 25 -4.87 46.30 -2.46
C ILE A 25 -5.59 45.03 -2.91
N ARG A 26 -5.66 44.05 -2.00
CA ARG A 26 -6.38 42.79 -2.19
C ARG A 26 -7.10 42.47 -0.88
N GLU A 27 -8.36 42.11 -0.98
CA GLU A 27 -9.12 41.66 0.17
C GLU A 27 -8.72 40.21 0.52
N ALA A 28 -8.89 39.80 1.77
CA ALA A 28 -8.68 38.43 2.20
C ALA A 28 -9.79 37.54 1.63
N GLU A 29 -9.41 36.38 1.16
CA GLU A 29 -10.35 35.36 0.73
C GLU A 29 -10.42 34.25 1.79
N ASN A 30 -11.62 33.96 2.28
CA ASN A 30 -11.83 32.92 3.27
C ASN A 30 -11.55 31.55 2.65
N GLY A 31 -11.02 30.63 3.45
CA GLY A 31 -10.90 29.23 3.06
C GLY A 31 -12.27 28.57 2.90
N CYS A 32 -12.24 27.40 2.28
CA CYS A 32 -13.41 26.57 2.04
C CYS A 32 -13.58 25.53 3.16
N ASP A 33 -14.79 25.05 3.35
CA ASP A 33 -15.04 23.84 4.15
C ASP A 33 -14.62 22.59 3.37
N VAL A 34 -14.12 21.60 4.10
CA VAL A 34 -13.78 20.30 3.54
C VAL A 34 -14.71 19.22 4.12
N HIS A 35 -15.52 18.63 3.25
CA HIS A 35 -16.37 17.50 3.61
C HIS A 35 -15.62 16.20 3.26
N THR A 36 -15.42 15.36 4.26
CA THR A 36 -14.75 14.05 4.10
C THR A 36 -15.77 12.93 4.09
N THR A 37 -15.37 11.76 3.63
CA THR A 37 -16.16 10.51 3.68
C THR A 37 -15.98 9.76 5.00
N PHE A 38 -15.18 10.29 5.92
CA PHE A 38 -14.90 9.66 7.21
C PHE A 38 -16.15 9.60 8.11
N ASP A 39 -16.30 8.46 8.78
CA ASP A 39 -17.28 8.25 9.83
C ASP A 39 -16.58 8.26 11.19
N ALA A 40 -16.99 9.16 12.08
CA ALA A 40 -16.33 9.35 13.37
C ALA A 40 -16.36 8.08 14.25
N ASN A 41 -17.47 7.32 14.22
CA ASN A 41 -17.56 6.09 15.01
C ASN A 41 -16.64 5.00 14.47
N LEU A 42 -16.54 4.88 13.13
CA LEU A 42 -15.63 3.94 12.49
C LEU A 42 -14.16 4.34 12.73
N MET A 43 -13.86 5.64 12.73
CA MET A 43 -12.53 6.15 13.09
C MET A 43 -12.13 5.72 14.51
N ASP A 44 -12.99 5.93 15.51
CA ASP A 44 -12.74 5.56 16.90
C ASP A 44 -12.54 4.04 17.07
N ILE A 45 -13.37 3.24 16.40
CA ILE A 45 -13.24 1.77 16.42
C ILE A 45 -11.91 1.34 15.81
N CYS A 46 -11.53 1.87 14.66
CA CYS A 46 -10.31 1.55 13.95
C CYS A 46 -9.07 1.95 14.77
N GLU A 47 -9.04 3.17 15.31
CA GLU A 47 -7.91 3.63 16.13
C GLU A 47 -7.77 2.81 17.40
N THR A 48 -8.86 2.53 18.12
CA THR A 48 -8.84 1.71 19.34
C THR A 48 -8.32 0.31 19.03
N ALA A 49 -8.76 -0.31 17.96
CA ALA A 49 -8.32 -1.64 17.55
C ALA A 49 -6.83 -1.64 17.17
N LEU A 50 -6.39 -0.63 16.40
CA LEU A 50 -4.99 -0.47 15.99
C LEU A 50 -4.09 -0.30 17.22
N ARG A 51 -4.42 0.64 18.11
CA ARG A 51 -3.67 0.92 19.35
C ARG A 51 -3.50 -0.33 20.20
N LYS A 52 -4.58 -1.03 20.48
CA LYS A 52 -4.56 -2.29 21.22
C LYS A 52 -3.65 -3.33 20.59
N ARG A 53 -3.65 -3.42 19.25
CA ARG A 53 -2.80 -4.36 18.53
C ARG A 53 -1.33 -3.98 18.61
N LEU A 54 -1.01 -2.71 18.45
CA LEU A 54 0.35 -2.18 18.50
C LEU A 54 0.95 -2.34 19.91
N GLU A 55 0.18 -2.04 20.96
CA GLU A 55 0.58 -2.26 22.36
C GLU A 55 0.89 -3.73 22.65
N HIS A 56 0.09 -4.65 22.08
CA HIS A 56 0.30 -6.09 22.24
C HIS A 56 1.54 -6.58 21.51
N THR A 57 1.77 -6.13 20.27
CA THR A 57 2.87 -6.60 19.41
C THR A 57 4.17 -5.84 19.63
N LYS A 58 4.12 -4.68 20.29
CA LYS A 58 5.25 -3.75 20.45
C LYS A 58 5.83 -3.31 19.10
N ALA A 59 5.00 -3.25 18.05
CA ALA A 59 5.42 -2.78 16.73
C ALA A 59 5.74 -1.28 16.77
N ASP A 60 6.66 -0.83 15.92
CA ASP A 60 7.10 0.57 15.88
C ASP A 60 6.02 1.48 15.31
N TRP A 61 5.21 0.98 14.39
CA TRP A 61 4.09 1.71 13.79
C TRP A 61 3.05 0.76 13.21
N GLY A 62 1.89 1.32 12.85
CA GLY A 62 0.86 0.63 12.12
C GLY A 62 -0.17 1.56 11.52
N CYS A 63 -0.94 1.05 10.56
CA CYS A 63 -2.09 1.74 10.01
C CYS A 63 -3.27 0.80 9.84
N VAL A 64 -4.46 1.38 9.83
CA VAL A 64 -5.70 0.71 9.42
C VAL A 64 -6.45 1.61 8.46
N ILE A 65 -7.02 1.02 7.42
CA ILE A 65 -7.84 1.72 6.42
C ILE A 65 -9.13 0.91 6.26
N LEU A 66 -10.25 1.59 6.35
CA LEU A 66 -11.55 1.02 6.08
C LEU A 66 -12.16 1.71 4.86
N MET A 67 -12.47 0.93 3.84
CA MET A 67 -13.01 1.39 2.56
C MET A 67 -14.36 0.72 2.29
N ASP A 68 -15.31 1.49 1.81
CA ASP A 68 -16.58 0.96 1.33
C ASP A 68 -16.36 0.27 -0.03
N VAL A 69 -16.78 -1.00 -0.13
CA VAL A 69 -16.54 -1.82 -1.32
C VAL A 69 -17.36 -1.33 -2.53
N GLN A 70 -18.52 -0.73 -2.33
CA GLN A 70 -19.39 -0.30 -3.42
C GLN A 70 -19.00 1.05 -3.99
N THR A 71 -18.52 1.96 -3.13
CA THR A 71 -18.28 3.35 -3.51
C THR A 71 -16.80 3.69 -3.62
N GLY A 72 -15.90 2.88 -3.02
CA GLY A 72 -14.48 3.19 -2.88
C GLY A 72 -14.18 4.29 -1.85
N GLU A 73 -15.19 4.79 -1.14
CA GLU A 73 -15.01 5.83 -0.13
C GLU A 73 -14.24 5.32 1.08
N ILE A 74 -13.26 6.08 1.53
CA ILE A 74 -12.53 5.78 2.77
C ILE A 74 -13.38 6.25 3.95
N LYS A 75 -13.84 5.30 4.75
CA LYS A 75 -14.68 5.53 5.94
C LYS A 75 -13.88 5.72 7.20
N ALA A 76 -12.67 5.13 7.28
CA ALA A 76 -11.73 5.35 8.37
C ALA A 76 -10.29 5.17 7.87
N MET A 77 -9.39 5.97 8.43
CA MET A 77 -7.94 5.84 8.23
C MET A 77 -7.24 6.28 9.51
N SER A 78 -6.56 5.38 10.17
CA SER A 78 -5.81 5.67 11.40
C SER A 78 -4.37 5.20 11.26
N ASN A 79 -3.45 6.00 11.77
CA ASN A 79 -2.00 5.76 11.71
C ASN A 79 -1.41 6.04 13.09
N LEU A 80 -0.60 5.15 13.60
CA LEU A 80 0.02 5.30 14.91
C LEU A 80 1.49 4.89 14.85
N ASP A 81 2.34 5.74 15.43
CA ASP A 81 3.78 5.54 15.60
C ASP A 81 4.11 5.44 17.08
N ARG A 82 5.07 4.59 17.43
CA ARG A 82 5.56 4.40 18.80
C ARG A 82 6.52 5.52 19.14
N GLY A 83 6.21 6.29 20.19
CA GLY A 83 7.08 7.31 20.76
C GLY A 83 8.21 6.74 21.62
N GLU A 84 9.16 7.59 22.02
CA GLU A 84 10.25 7.23 22.92
C GLU A 84 9.75 6.79 24.31
N ASP A 85 8.59 7.27 24.72
CA ASP A 85 7.90 6.91 25.96
C ASP A 85 7.07 5.62 25.84
N GLU A 86 7.22 4.89 24.75
CA GLU A 86 6.48 3.66 24.41
C GLU A 86 4.97 3.86 24.20
N GLN A 87 4.47 5.11 24.18
CA GLN A 87 3.10 5.41 23.83
C GLN A 87 2.97 5.56 22.30
N TYR A 88 1.72 5.51 21.81
CA TYR A 88 1.43 5.58 20.37
C TYR A 88 0.75 6.89 20.01
N TYR A 89 1.28 7.58 19.01
CA TYR A 89 0.85 8.88 18.54
C TYR A 89 0.62 8.89 17.04
N GLU A 90 -0.27 9.75 16.55
CA GLU A 90 -0.41 10.01 15.13
C GLU A 90 0.70 10.97 14.66
N VAL A 91 1.67 10.46 13.90
CA VAL A 91 2.82 11.22 13.42
C VAL A 91 2.88 11.20 11.89
N ALA A 92 2.88 10.02 11.27
CA ALA A 92 2.99 9.86 9.83
C ALA A 92 1.80 9.11 9.23
N ASN A 93 1.41 9.47 8.01
CA ASN A 93 0.37 8.73 7.30
C ASN A 93 0.98 7.52 6.56
N HIS A 94 1.15 6.42 7.28
CA HIS A 94 1.69 5.16 6.73
C HIS A 94 0.78 4.52 5.67
N ALA A 95 -0.51 4.85 5.66
CA ALA A 95 -1.45 4.34 4.67
C ALA A 95 -1.05 4.69 3.22
N VAL A 96 -0.29 5.78 3.03
CA VAL A 96 0.14 6.26 1.71
C VAL A 96 1.65 6.15 1.46
N ILE A 97 2.42 5.67 2.45
CA ILE A 97 3.86 5.46 2.30
C ILE A 97 4.10 4.14 1.58
N ARG A 98 4.93 4.16 0.54
CA ARG A 98 5.33 2.95 -0.19
C ARG A 98 6.26 2.09 0.64
N MET A 99 6.01 0.79 0.61
CA MET A 99 6.83 -0.24 1.25
C MET A 99 6.72 -1.55 0.48
N GLU A 100 7.60 -2.48 0.76
CA GLU A 100 7.48 -3.84 0.26
C GLU A 100 6.27 -4.52 0.94
N PRO A 101 5.25 -4.95 0.18
CA PRO A 101 4.00 -5.48 0.73
C PRO A 101 4.15 -6.86 1.39
N GLY A 102 5.25 -7.56 1.10
CA GLY A 102 5.47 -8.92 1.60
C GLY A 102 4.34 -9.87 1.18
N SER A 103 3.97 -10.77 2.06
CA SER A 103 3.02 -11.85 1.76
C SER A 103 1.61 -11.41 1.38
N THR A 104 1.22 -10.16 1.62
CA THR A 104 -0.05 -9.64 1.12
C THR A 104 -0.08 -9.56 -0.40
N PHE A 105 1.08 -9.51 -1.05
CA PHE A 105 1.22 -9.50 -2.50
C PHE A 105 0.98 -10.88 -3.17
N LYS A 106 1.02 -11.97 -2.42
CA LYS A 106 0.89 -13.32 -2.97
C LYS A 106 -0.43 -13.56 -3.69
N THR A 107 -1.52 -13.02 -3.18
CA THR A 107 -2.83 -13.10 -3.85
C THR A 107 -2.77 -12.40 -5.20
N ILE A 108 -2.16 -11.20 -5.27
CA ILE A 108 -1.98 -10.45 -6.52
C ILE A 108 -1.17 -11.29 -7.54
N SER A 109 -0.08 -11.89 -7.09
CA SER A 109 0.76 -12.76 -7.94
C SER A 109 0.00 -13.98 -8.45
N LEU A 110 -0.78 -14.62 -7.59
CA LEU A 110 -1.60 -15.77 -7.96
C LEU A 110 -2.73 -15.37 -8.92
N MET A 111 -3.41 -14.26 -8.68
CA MET A 111 -4.43 -13.73 -9.59
C MET A 111 -3.83 -13.49 -10.98
N ALA A 112 -2.65 -12.88 -11.06
CA ALA A 112 -1.95 -12.65 -12.33
C ALA A 112 -1.64 -13.96 -13.07
N ALA A 113 -1.17 -14.97 -12.35
CA ALA A 113 -0.84 -16.26 -12.94
C ALA A 113 -2.08 -17.05 -13.41
N LEU A 114 -3.17 -17.01 -12.64
CA LEU A 114 -4.45 -17.64 -12.99
C LEU A 114 -5.07 -16.97 -14.22
N ASP A 115 -5.12 -15.63 -14.24
CA ASP A 115 -5.72 -14.86 -15.34
C ASP A 115 -4.95 -15.02 -16.66
N ASP A 116 -3.63 -15.21 -16.60
CA ASP A 116 -2.80 -15.52 -17.76
C ASP A 116 -2.77 -17.03 -18.11
N GLY A 117 -3.52 -17.89 -17.40
CA GLY A 117 -3.54 -19.34 -17.60
C GLY A 117 -2.17 -20.00 -17.38
N LYS A 118 -1.37 -19.46 -16.45
CA LYS A 118 -0.04 -19.99 -16.11
C LYS A 118 -0.09 -21.06 -15.04
N VAL A 119 -1.17 -21.12 -14.32
CA VAL A 119 -1.49 -22.12 -13.30
C VAL A 119 -3.01 -22.30 -13.26
N ASP A 120 -3.46 -23.49 -12.94
CA ASP A 120 -4.87 -23.79 -12.67
C ASP A 120 -5.08 -24.08 -11.19
N MET A 121 -6.29 -23.87 -10.69
CA MET A 121 -6.64 -24.15 -9.28
C MET A 121 -6.47 -25.62 -8.88
N GLU A 122 -6.52 -26.54 -9.87
CA GLU A 122 -6.32 -27.99 -9.71
C GLU A 122 -4.85 -28.39 -9.76
N ASP A 123 -3.96 -27.48 -10.10
CA ASP A 123 -2.52 -27.75 -10.12
C ASP A 123 -1.96 -27.96 -8.72
N THR A 124 -0.83 -28.65 -8.67
CA THR A 124 -0.12 -28.92 -7.43
C THR A 124 1.34 -28.51 -7.51
N ILE A 125 1.85 -27.98 -6.39
CA ILE A 125 3.22 -27.46 -6.30
C ILE A 125 3.99 -28.20 -5.21
N ARG A 126 5.13 -28.79 -5.58
CA ARG A 126 6.07 -29.37 -4.62
C ARG A 126 6.86 -28.28 -3.90
N VAL A 127 6.85 -28.33 -2.57
CA VAL A 127 7.66 -27.49 -1.67
C VAL A 127 8.65 -28.36 -0.90
N TYR A 128 9.69 -27.76 -0.33
CA TYR A 128 10.79 -28.46 0.29
C TYR A 128 11.12 -27.89 1.66
N GLU A 129 11.27 -28.74 2.67
CA GLU A 129 11.61 -28.33 4.04
C GLU A 129 12.91 -27.52 4.11
N LYS A 130 13.92 -27.94 3.33
CA LYS A 130 15.23 -27.26 3.28
C LYS A 130 15.26 -26.02 2.41
N GLY A 131 14.11 -25.65 1.80
CA GLY A 131 13.99 -24.54 0.86
C GLY A 131 14.24 -24.95 -0.58
N TRP A 132 13.96 -24.02 -1.48
CA TRP A 132 14.16 -24.14 -2.93
C TRP A 132 15.11 -23.05 -3.40
N THR A 133 16.01 -23.40 -4.33
CA THR A 133 17.00 -22.45 -4.86
C THR A 133 16.71 -22.16 -6.33
N TYR A 134 16.62 -20.87 -6.66
CA TYR A 134 16.43 -20.39 -8.02
C TYR A 134 17.57 -19.44 -8.39
N HIS A 135 18.38 -19.80 -9.39
CA HIS A 135 19.57 -19.06 -9.83
C HIS A 135 20.45 -18.55 -8.66
N GLY A 136 20.69 -19.42 -7.67
CA GLY A 136 21.52 -19.10 -6.49
C GLY A 136 20.78 -18.38 -5.36
N SER A 137 19.55 -17.90 -5.55
CA SER A 137 18.72 -17.34 -4.49
C SER A 137 17.92 -18.44 -3.80
N LYS A 138 18.10 -18.58 -2.49
CA LYS A 138 17.38 -19.57 -1.67
C LYS A 138 16.07 -18.96 -1.14
N HIS A 139 14.98 -19.69 -1.31
CA HIS A 139 13.64 -19.39 -0.81
C HIS A 139 13.24 -20.39 0.25
N THR A 140 12.66 -19.93 1.35
CA THR A 140 12.19 -20.75 2.47
C THR A 140 10.79 -20.31 2.87
N ASP A 141 10.02 -21.25 3.39
CA ASP A 141 8.72 -21.00 3.97
C ASP A 141 8.81 -20.75 5.48
N ALA A 142 7.88 -19.98 6.03
CA ALA A 142 7.78 -19.76 7.49
C ALA A 142 7.44 -21.06 8.23
N HIS A 143 6.69 -21.96 7.56
CA HIS A 143 6.37 -23.29 8.04
C HIS A 143 6.96 -24.32 7.07
N PRO A 144 8.25 -24.68 7.24
CA PRO A 144 8.93 -25.58 6.32
C PRO A 144 8.27 -26.95 6.27
N ALA A 145 8.06 -27.46 5.07
CA ALA A 145 7.49 -28.79 4.85
C ALA A 145 8.09 -29.43 3.59
N ASP A 146 8.17 -30.74 3.58
CA ASP A 146 8.54 -31.53 2.40
C ASP A 146 7.29 -32.22 1.86
N THR A 147 6.49 -31.50 1.07
CA THR A 147 5.16 -31.93 0.66
C THR A 147 4.76 -31.35 -0.70
N VAL A 148 3.57 -31.72 -1.14
CA VAL A 148 2.90 -31.17 -2.33
C VAL A 148 1.63 -30.48 -1.86
N TYR A 149 1.48 -29.21 -2.20
CA TYR A 149 0.26 -28.44 -1.96
C TYR A 149 -0.53 -28.26 -3.24
N ASP A 150 -1.85 -28.29 -3.16
CA ASP A 150 -2.67 -27.63 -4.15
C ASP A 150 -2.53 -26.10 -4.05
N ILE A 151 -3.07 -25.37 -5.03
CA ILE A 151 -2.90 -23.92 -5.08
C ILE A 151 -3.57 -23.22 -3.88
N ARG A 152 -4.71 -23.71 -3.40
CA ARG A 152 -5.41 -23.15 -2.22
C ARG A 152 -4.62 -23.33 -0.95
N GLN A 153 -4.09 -24.55 -0.76
CA GLN A 153 -3.23 -24.87 0.38
C GLN A 153 -1.95 -24.03 0.36
N ALA A 154 -1.28 -23.90 -0.80
CA ALA A 154 -0.09 -23.09 -0.96
C ALA A 154 -0.30 -21.64 -0.54
N LEU A 155 -1.44 -21.05 -0.91
CA LEU A 155 -1.81 -19.69 -0.50
C LEU A 155 -2.18 -19.65 0.99
N ALA A 156 -2.96 -20.61 1.49
CA ALA A 156 -3.41 -20.66 2.89
C ALA A 156 -2.26 -20.76 3.89
N VAL A 157 -1.21 -21.54 3.57
CA VAL A 157 0.01 -21.64 4.40
C VAL A 157 1.02 -20.52 4.09
N SER A 158 0.67 -19.65 3.16
CA SER A 158 1.53 -18.53 2.74
C SER A 158 2.92 -18.99 2.25
N SER A 159 2.99 -20.04 1.41
CA SER A 159 4.26 -20.56 0.92
C SER A 159 4.96 -19.58 -0.03
N ASN A 160 6.18 -19.18 0.33
CA ASN A 160 7.07 -18.39 -0.54
C ASN A 160 7.56 -19.24 -1.72
N ILE A 161 7.90 -20.50 -1.42
CA ILE A 161 8.43 -21.44 -2.43
C ILE A 161 7.40 -21.67 -3.52
N ALA A 162 6.15 -21.95 -3.15
CA ALA A 162 5.09 -22.20 -4.12
C ALA A 162 4.86 -21.00 -5.04
N LEU A 163 4.69 -19.81 -4.46
CA LEU A 163 4.46 -18.60 -5.26
C LEU A 163 5.67 -18.21 -6.12
N ALA A 164 6.89 -18.37 -5.60
CA ALA A 164 8.11 -18.16 -6.39
C ALA A 164 8.17 -19.10 -7.61
N LYS A 165 7.84 -20.38 -7.44
CA LYS A 165 7.80 -21.36 -8.55
C LYS A 165 6.70 -21.01 -9.57
N ILE A 166 5.47 -20.77 -9.11
CA ILE A 166 4.36 -20.42 -9.99
C ILE A 166 4.73 -19.23 -10.89
N VAL A 167 5.28 -18.17 -10.31
CA VAL A 167 5.60 -16.94 -11.06
C VAL A 167 6.83 -17.13 -11.95
N THR A 168 7.89 -17.78 -11.45
CA THR A 168 9.09 -17.98 -12.26
C THR A 168 8.85 -18.92 -13.44
N GLU A 169 8.14 -20.03 -13.23
CA GLU A 169 7.81 -20.99 -14.28
C GLU A 169 6.77 -20.42 -15.24
N GLY A 170 5.70 -19.80 -14.71
CA GLY A 170 4.62 -19.23 -15.51
C GLY A 170 5.05 -18.10 -16.46
N TYR A 171 6.03 -17.30 -16.03
CA TYR A 171 6.55 -16.18 -16.83
C TYR A 171 7.95 -16.43 -17.44
N ASP A 172 8.39 -17.69 -17.54
CA ASP A 172 9.68 -18.11 -18.11
C ASP A 172 10.88 -17.36 -17.48
N GLY A 173 10.85 -17.09 -16.18
CA GLY A 173 11.86 -16.29 -15.48
C GLY A 173 11.91 -14.81 -15.89
N SER A 174 10.94 -14.31 -16.65
CA SER A 174 10.93 -12.95 -17.18
C SER A 174 10.15 -11.97 -16.28
N ALA A 175 10.86 -11.24 -15.43
CA ALA A 175 10.26 -10.16 -14.65
C ALA A 175 9.52 -9.13 -15.51
N LYS A 176 10.01 -8.89 -16.74
CA LYS A 176 9.34 -7.97 -17.69
C LYS A 176 7.93 -8.44 -18.06
N LYS A 177 7.74 -9.75 -18.30
CA LYS A 177 6.42 -10.31 -18.61
C LYS A 177 5.50 -10.20 -17.40
N PHE A 178 5.98 -10.56 -16.21
CA PHE A 178 5.23 -10.49 -14.98
C PHE A 178 4.82 -9.05 -14.63
N VAL A 179 5.76 -8.10 -14.63
CA VAL A 179 5.46 -6.67 -14.38
C VAL A 179 4.49 -6.11 -15.40
N LYS A 180 4.62 -6.50 -16.69
CA LYS A 180 3.64 -6.10 -17.71
C LYS A 180 2.24 -6.57 -17.35
N LYS A 181 2.09 -7.83 -16.87
CA LYS A 181 0.79 -8.36 -16.44
C LYS A 181 0.23 -7.57 -15.26
N LEU A 182 1.03 -7.31 -14.21
CA LEU A 182 0.61 -6.51 -13.06
C LEU A 182 0.13 -5.11 -13.45
N LYS A 183 0.82 -4.47 -14.39
CA LYS A 183 0.40 -3.17 -14.94
C LYS A 183 -0.92 -3.26 -15.70
N ASN A 184 -1.09 -4.30 -16.51
CA ASN A 184 -2.33 -4.51 -17.25
C ASN A 184 -3.54 -4.79 -16.33
N MET A 185 -3.29 -5.26 -15.10
CA MET A 185 -4.32 -5.45 -14.07
C MET A 185 -4.62 -4.15 -13.28
N GLY A 186 -4.03 -3.01 -13.66
CA GLY A 186 -4.27 -1.73 -13.00
C GLY A 186 -3.42 -1.47 -11.75
N LEU A 187 -2.53 -2.37 -11.34
CA LEU A 187 -1.77 -2.23 -10.09
C LEU A 187 -0.88 -0.98 -10.05
N CYS A 188 -0.49 -0.46 -11.20
CA CYS A 188 0.36 0.72 -11.34
C CYS A 188 -0.37 1.91 -11.98
N ASP A 189 -1.69 1.84 -12.10
CA ASP A 189 -2.45 2.95 -12.66
C ASP A 189 -2.30 4.19 -11.80
N SER A 190 -2.24 5.34 -12.46
CA SER A 190 -2.17 6.60 -11.73
C SER A 190 -3.52 6.85 -11.07
N VAL A 191 -3.51 6.99 -9.77
CA VAL A 191 -4.67 7.39 -8.99
C VAL A 191 -4.49 8.85 -8.59
N ASP A 192 -5.50 9.65 -8.86
CA ASP A 192 -5.54 11.03 -8.38
C ASP A 192 -5.89 11.02 -6.90
N TYR A 193 -4.84 10.96 -6.08
CA TYR A 193 -5.01 10.97 -4.63
C TYR A 193 -5.25 12.40 -4.15
N THR A 194 -6.39 12.63 -3.52
CA THR A 194 -6.64 13.87 -2.76
C THR A 194 -5.91 13.90 -1.41
N ILE A 195 -5.27 12.79 -1.02
CA ILE A 195 -4.54 12.64 0.25
C ILE A 195 -3.10 13.14 0.07
N PRO A 196 -2.67 14.16 0.85
CA PRO A 196 -1.31 14.67 0.77
C PRO A 196 -0.26 13.60 1.05
N GLY A 197 0.81 13.59 0.25
CA GLY A 197 1.93 12.65 0.42
C GLY A 197 1.73 11.29 -0.23
N ALA A 198 0.57 11.00 -0.79
CA ALA A 198 0.33 9.76 -1.51
C ALA A 198 1.23 9.65 -2.74
N LYS A 199 1.84 8.48 -2.93
CA LYS A 199 2.74 8.19 -4.04
C LYS A 199 2.19 7.04 -4.86
N GLN A 200 2.42 7.10 -6.18
CA GLN A 200 2.05 6.01 -7.09
C GLN A 200 2.89 4.76 -6.81
N ALA A 201 2.37 3.59 -7.16
CA ALA A 201 3.11 2.32 -7.06
C ALA A 201 4.44 2.39 -7.82
N LEU A 202 5.47 1.75 -7.28
CA LEU A 202 6.76 1.63 -7.94
C LEU A 202 7.11 0.15 -8.10
N ILE A 203 7.00 -0.32 -9.33
CA ILE A 203 7.41 -1.67 -9.71
C ILE A 203 8.41 -1.55 -10.85
N ASN A 204 9.68 -1.65 -10.50
CA ASN A 204 10.77 -1.62 -11.47
C ASN A 204 10.95 -3.00 -12.11
N VAL A 205 11.27 -2.99 -13.40
CA VAL A 205 11.70 -4.23 -14.09
C VAL A 205 13.17 -4.46 -13.75
N PRO A 206 13.51 -5.52 -13.00
CA PRO A 206 14.91 -5.81 -12.70
C PRO A 206 15.67 -6.26 -13.96
N ASN A 207 16.97 -6.03 -13.97
CA ASN A 207 17.87 -6.47 -15.05
C ASN A 207 18.42 -7.89 -14.85
N ASP A 208 17.92 -8.63 -13.87
CA ASP A 208 18.33 -9.99 -13.54
C ASP A 208 17.16 -10.96 -13.58
N THR A 209 17.47 -12.25 -13.63
CA THR A 209 16.48 -13.34 -13.65
C THR A 209 16.09 -13.83 -12.26
N VAL A 210 16.75 -13.34 -11.20
CA VAL A 210 16.55 -13.82 -9.82
C VAL A 210 15.43 -13.06 -9.13
N THR A 211 15.36 -11.75 -9.34
CA THR A 211 14.46 -10.85 -8.62
C THR A 211 12.99 -11.21 -8.82
N ILE A 212 12.61 -11.76 -9.98
CA ILE A 212 11.22 -12.19 -10.23
C ILE A 212 10.72 -13.18 -9.16
N SER A 213 11.61 -14.09 -8.70
CA SER A 213 11.24 -15.07 -7.67
C SER A 213 10.88 -14.43 -6.33
N LYS A 214 11.51 -13.29 -6.00
CA LYS A 214 11.21 -12.51 -4.79
C LYS A 214 9.98 -11.62 -4.97
N MET A 215 9.79 -11.08 -6.18
CA MET A 215 8.59 -10.30 -6.52
C MET A 215 7.32 -11.12 -6.32
N ALA A 216 7.37 -12.42 -6.57
CA ALA A 216 6.25 -13.33 -6.42
C ALA A 216 5.58 -13.29 -5.02
N TYR A 217 6.32 -12.94 -3.99
CA TYR A 217 5.81 -12.85 -2.62
C TYR A 217 6.06 -11.48 -1.96
N GLY A 218 6.16 -10.43 -2.81
CA GLY A 218 6.03 -9.04 -2.40
C GLY A 218 7.33 -8.34 -1.99
N TYR A 219 8.50 -8.82 -2.47
CA TYR A 219 9.76 -8.10 -2.35
C TYR A 219 10.18 -7.49 -3.69
N SER A 220 10.96 -6.43 -3.66
CA SER A 220 11.36 -5.66 -4.86
C SER A 220 10.18 -5.06 -5.63
N VAL A 221 9.07 -4.87 -4.96
CA VAL A 221 7.89 -4.10 -5.37
C VAL A 221 7.54 -3.14 -4.25
N GLU A 222 7.13 -1.92 -4.57
CA GLU A 222 6.78 -0.94 -3.55
C GLU A 222 5.35 -0.42 -3.79
N LEU A 223 4.49 -0.68 -2.83
CA LEU A 223 3.09 -0.29 -2.80
C LEU A 223 2.74 0.33 -1.45
N SER A 224 1.83 1.28 -1.42
CA SER A 224 1.27 1.72 -0.16
C SER A 224 0.14 0.78 0.29
N PRO A 225 -0.15 0.70 1.61
CA PRO A 225 -1.32 -0.04 2.11
C PRO A 225 -2.63 0.36 1.42
N LEU A 226 -2.80 1.65 1.13
CA LEU A 226 -3.97 2.15 0.39
C LEU A 226 -4.04 1.59 -1.02
N GLN A 227 -2.92 1.54 -1.76
CA GLN A 227 -2.89 0.95 -3.11
C GLN A 227 -3.22 -0.53 -3.10
N ILE A 228 -2.72 -1.28 -2.12
CA ILE A 228 -3.06 -2.70 -1.95
C ILE A 228 -4.57 -2.85 -1.70
N LEU A 229 -5.12 -2.06 -0.77
CA LEU A 229 -6.55 -2.08 -0.47
C LEU A 229 -7.41 -1.74 -1.69
N MET A 230 -7.03 -0.68 -2.43
CA MET A 230 -7.73 -0.28 -3.66
C MET A 230 -7.71 -1.40 -4.71
N PHE A 231 -6.58 -2.06 -4.90
CA PHE A 231 -6.48 -3.19 -5.84
C PHE A 231 -7.37 -4.37 -5.44
N TYR A 232 -7.51 -4.64 -4.13
CA TYR A 232 -8.40 -5.70 -3.64
C TYR A 232 -9.87 -5.32 -3.69
N ASN A 233 -10.18 -4.01 -3.72
CA ASN A 233 -11.56 -3.51 -3.78
C ASN A 233 -12.11 -3.44 -5.22
N GLY A 234 -11.28 -3.25 -6.22
CA GLY A 234 -11.62 -3.12 -7.64
C GLY A 234 -11.38 -4.37 -8.42
#